data_6d9f7774eadc9b3c0c3ce561394bbc6a
#
_entry.id   6d9f7774eadc9b3c0c3ce561394bbc6a
#
_cell.length_a   1.000
_cell.length_b   1.000
_cell.length_c   1.000
_cell.angle_alpha   90.00
_cell.angle_beta   90.00
_cell.angle_gamma   90.00
#
_symmetry.space_group_name_H-M   'P 1'
#
loop_
_entity.id
_entity.type
_entity.pdbx_description
1 polymer ?
#
loop_
_entity_poly.entity_id
_entity_poly.type
_entity_poly.pdbx_seq_one_letter_code
_entity_poly.pdbx_strand_id
1 'polypeptide(L)'
;MIDVKGFLSDKEAKKLQELFLNVHHLGSVLEIGTYCGKSTLNFALVAKKIDGLIFTVDHHTGSEEHQLGEEYHDDDLFDKRLEKFNTLPEFLKNLRSSNLGKHIIPIISKSFEASKTFSESISLLFIDGGHSHEAALSDYNSWKDKICSGGLLVIHDVFPNPQDGGRPPFEIYSEAQKSKQFEDLGIYKTLGILKKI
;
A
#
# COMPACT_ATOMS: atom_id res chain seq x y z
N MET A 1 9.39 -16.25 -3.74
CA MET A 1 8.47 -15.24 -3.19
C MET A 1 8.88 -14.93 -1.78
N ILE A 2 8.49 -13.78 -1.26
CA ILE A 2 8.82 -13.36 0.10
C ILE A 2 7.77 -13.95 1.04
N ASP A 3 8.24 -14.76 1.98
CA ASP A 3 7.40 -15.42 2.99
C ASP A 3 7.42 -14.58 4.28
N VAL A 4 6.52 -13.60 4.34
CA VAL A 4 6.26 -12.76 5.51
C VAL A 4 4.77 -12.61 5.73
N LYS A 5 4.34 -12.32 6.97
CA LYS A 5 2.94 -12.05 7.31
C LYS A 5 2.37 -10.92 6.42
N GLY A 6 1.15 -11.08 5.95
CA GLY A 6 0.42 -10.11 5.14
C GLY A 6 -0.61 -10.76 4.22
N PHE A 7 -1.56 -9.98 3.77
CA PHE A 7 -2.76 -10.46 3.09
C PHE A 7 -2.64 -10.53 1.56
N LEU A 8 -1.60 -9.95 0.99
CA LEU A 8 -1.35 -9.94 -0.46
C LEU A 8 -1.10 -11.35 -1.01
N SER A 9 -1.87 -11.77 -2.01
CA SER A 9 -1.65 -13.06 -2.68
C SER A 9 -0.43 -13.02 -3.63
N ASP A 10 0.14 -14.19 -3.92
CA ASP A 10 1.28 -14.30 -4.84
C ASP A 10 1.01 -13.79 -6.26
N LYS A 11 -0.25 -13.94 -6.72
CA LYS A 11 -0.64 -13.46 -8.05
C LYS A 11 -0.71 -11.93 -8.07
N GLU A 12 -1.21 -11.32 -7.01
CA GLU A 12 -1.26 -9.86 -6.85
C GLU A 12 0.15 -9.29 -6.69
N ALA A 13 1.00 -9.92 -5.88
CA ALA A 13 2.40 -9.55 -5.75
C ALA A 13 3.12 -9.51 -7.12
N LYS A 14 2.93 -10.54 -7.95
CA LYS A 14 3.48 -10.58 -9.31
C LYS A 14 2.91 -9.46 -10.20
N LYS A 15 1.60 -9.18 -10.08
CA LYS A 15 0.96 -8.09 -10.83
C LYS A 15 1.50 -6.73 -10.42
N LEU A 16 1.68 -6.48 -9.13
CA LEU A 16 2.28 -5.25 -8.63
C LEU A 16 3.72 -5.06 -9.14
N GLN A 17 4.51 -6.13 -9.17
CA GLN A 17 5.86 -6.12 -9.73
C GLN A 17 5.87 -5.76 -11.22
N GLU A 18 4.96 -6.34 -12.01
CA GLU A 18 4.77 -6.02 -13.44
C GLU A 18 4.38 -4.55 -13.63
N LEU A 19 3.39 -4.07 -12.87
CA LEU A 19 2.93 -2.69 -12.93
C LEU A 19 4.05 -1.70 -12.61
N PHE A 20 4.85 -1.98 -11.58
CA PHE A 20 6.00 -1.15 -11.25
C PHE A 20 7.04 -1.11 -12.38
N LEU A 21 7.39 -2.26 -12.96
CA LEU A 21 8.32 -2.32 -14.09
C LEU A 21 7.85 -1.49 -15.29
N ASN A 22 6.54 -1.39 -15.51
CA ASN A 22 6.00 -0.63 -16.64
C ASN A 22 6.13 0.89 -16.45
N VAL A 23 6.13 1.39 -15.22
CA VAL A 23 6.09 2.83 -14.92
C VAL A 23 7.32 3.36 -14.15
N HIS A 24 8.30 2.50 -13.80
CA HIS A 24 9.44 2.88 -12.96
C HIS A 24 10.24 4.07 -13.48
N HIS A 25 10.27 4.28 -14.80
CA HIS A 25 10.96 5.38 -15.46
C HIS A 25 10.31 6.76 -15.22
N LEU A 26 9.09 6.80 -14.68
CA LEU A 26 8.33 8.02 -14.39
C LEU A 26 8.58 8.55 -12.96
N GLY A 27 9.07 7.71 -12.04
CA GLY A 27 9.28 8.09 -10.65
C GLY A 27 9.34 6.89 -9.70
N SER A 28 9.18 7.15 -8.43
CA SER A 28 9.24 6.14 -7.36
C SER A 28 7.89 5.48 -7.10
N VAL A 29 7.91 4.31 -6.46
CA VAL A 29 6.72 3.70 -5.85
C VAL A 29 6.48 4.31 -4.48
N LEU A 30 5.23 4.60 -4.16
CA LEU A 30 4.77 4.87 -2.81
C LEU A 30 3.69 3.88 -2.41
N GLU A 31 3.84 3.26 -1.25
CA GLU A 31 2.89 2.36 -0.62
C GLU A 31 2.30 3.02 0.62
N ILE A 32 1.00 2.90 0.81
CA ILE A 32 0.27 3.26 2.03
C ILE A 32 -0.24 1.97 2.66
N GLY A 33 0.19 1.69 3.90
CA GLY A 33 -0.06 0.41 4.56
C GLY A 33 1.08 -0.57 4.35
N THR A 34 2.05 -0.57 5.27
CA THR A 34 3.24 -1.45 5.21
C THR A 34 2.99 -2.78 5.91
N TYR A 35 2.27 -2.75 7.05
CA TYR A 35 2.07 -3.89 7.94
C TYR A 35 3.41 -4.58 8.27
N CYS A 36 3.59 -5.86 7.93
CA CYS A 36 4.86 -6.58 8.13
C CYS A 36 5.78 -6.54 6.90
N GLY A 37 5.41 -5.81 5.84
CA GLY A 37 6.25 -5.52 4.68
C GLY A 37 6.13 -6.51 3.51
N LYS A 38 5.05 -7.29 3.39
CA LYS A 38 4.91 -8.29 2.32
C LYS A 38 4.89 -7.66 0.93
N SER A 39 4.06 -6.66 0.71
CA SER A 39 3.98 -5.89 -0.54
C SER A 39 5.24 -5.04 -0.76
N THR A 40 5.71 -4.34 0.26
CA THR A 40 6.95 -3.54 0.26
C THR A 40 8.14 -4.35 -0.25
N LEU A 41 8.36 -5.54 0.30
CA LEU A 41 9.49 -6.39 -0.07
C LEU A 41 9.34 -6.96 -1.49
N ASN A 42 8.11 -7.22 -1.95
CA ASN A 42 7.84 -7.63 -3.32
C ASN A 42 8.13 -6.51 -4.32
N PHE A 43 7.78 -5.26 -4.03
CA PHE A 43 8.22 -4.10 -4.81
C PHE A 43 9.74 -3.95 -4.80
N ALA A 44 10.38 -4.15 -3.64
CA ALA A 44 11.83 -4.01 -3.50
C ALA A 44 12.63 -5.04 -4.29
N LEU A 45 12.06 -6.22 -4.60
CA LEU A 45 12.68 -7.18 -5.54
C LEU A 45 12.81 -6.60 -6.95
N VAL A 46 11.86 -5.79 -7.38
CA VAL A 46 11.91 -5.06 -8.65
C VAL A 46 12.88 -3.88 -8.54
N ALA A 47 12.73 -3.06 -7.49
CA ALA A 47 13.60 -1.91 -7.25
C ALA A 47 15.09 -2.29 -7.27
N LYS A 48 15.44 -3.44 -6.68
CA LYS A 48 16.82 -3.98 -6.74
C LYS A 48 17.33 -4.21 -8.16
N LYS A 49 16.46 -4.61 -9.10
CA LYS A 49 16.85 -4.89 -10.49
C LYS A 49 17.06 -3.63 -11.32
N ILE A 50 16.35 -2.56 -10.98
CA ILE A 50 16.34 -1.29 -11.72
C ILE A 50 17.07 -0.16 -10.99
N ASP A 51 17.69 -0.46 -9.84
CA ASP A 51 18.30 0.51 -8.92
C ASP A 51 17.35 1.62 -8.48
N GLY A 52 16.08 1.24 -8.26
CA GLY A 52 14.99 2.14 -7.86
C GLY A 52 14.77 2.18 -6.35
N LEU A 53 13.82 3.03 -5.94
CA LEU A 53 13.41 3.22 -4.54
C LEU A 53 11.92 2.97 -4.35
N ILE A 54 11.58 2.44 -3.18
CA ILE A 54 10.22 2.29 -2.66
C ILE A 54 10.10 3.15 -1.40
N PHE A 55 9.09 3.99 -1.36
CA PHE A 55 8.65 4.65 -0.15
C PHE A 55 7.46 3.86 0.41
N THR A 56 7.44 3.62 1.72
CA THR A 56 6.31 2.97 2.36
C THR A 56 5.92 3.73 3.62
N VAL A 57 4.64 4.04 3.74
CA VAL A 57 4.09 4.88 4.82
C VAL A 57 3.18 4.05 5.70
N ASP A 58 3.50 3.98 6.98
CA ASP A 58 2.67 3.33 7.99
C ASP A 58 2.98 3.88 9.38
N HIS A 59 1.99 4.05 10.23
CA HIS A 59 2.18 4.39 11.64
C HIS A 59 2.45 3.15 12.51
N HIS A 60 2.27 1.95 11.98
CA HIS A 60 2.53 0.65 12.59
C HIS A 60 1.75 0.33 13.88
N THR A 61 0.65 1.03 14.13
CA THR A 61 -0.22 0.76 15.30
C THR A 61 -1.52 0.05 14.93
N GLY A 62 -1.61 -0.43 13.70
CA GLY A 62 -2.78 -1.11 13.12
C GLY A 62 -3.96 -0.17 12.87
N SER A 63 -4.86 -0.59 11.97
CA SER A 63 -6.16 0.03 11.76
C SER A 63 -7.16 -0.42 12.84
N GLU A 64 -8.41 0.04 12.75
CA GLU A 64 -9.49 -0.31 13.68
C GLU A 64 -9.71 -1.82 13.76
N GLU A 65 -9.65 -2.51 12.63
CA GLU A 65 -9.85 -3.95 12.48
C GLU A 65 -8.75 -4.84 13.05
N HIS A 66 -7.58 -4.26 13.42
CA HIS A 66 -6.47 -4.97 14.05
C HIS A 66 -6.49 -4.86 15.58
N GLN A 67 -7.37 -4.07 16.15
CA GLN A 67 -7.41 -3.86 17.59
C GLN A 67 -7.89 -5.11 18.33
N LEU A 68 -7.70 -5.14 19.66
CA LEU A 68 -8.05 -6.29 20.47
C LEU A 68 -9.54 -6.63 20.35
N GLY A 69 -9.84 -7.87 19.95
CA GLY A 69 -11.21 -8.36 19.77
C GLY A 69 -11.77 -8.19 18.34
N GLU A 70 -11.04 -7.57 17.45
CA GLU A 70 -11.43 -7.40 16.05
C GLU A 70 -10.95 -8.56 15.16
N GLU A 71 -11.51 -8.66 13.94
CA GLU A 71 -11.36 -9.79 13.03
C GLU A 71 -9.91 -10.07 12.61
N TYR A 72 -9.12 -9.02 12.40
CA TYR A 72 -7.72 -9.13 11.95
C TYR A 72 -6.71 -8.93 13.08
N HIS A 73 -7.14 -9.11 14.33
CA HIS A 73 -6.22 -9.07 15.47
C HIS A 73 -5.22 -10.23 15.39
N ASP A 74 -3.94 -9.91 15.63
CA ASP A 74 -2.85 -10.90 15.68
C ASP A 74 -2.08 -10.72 17.00
N ASP A 75 -2.21 -11.69 17.89
CA ASP A 75 -1.56 -11.69 19.21
C ASP A 75 -0.03 -11.60 19.13
N ASP A 76 0.60 -12.09 18.07
CA ASP A 76 2.05 -12.00 17.85
C ASP A 76 2.52 -10.56 17.58
N LEU A 77 1.61 -9.71 17.12
CA LEU A 77 1.88 -8.30 16.79
C LEU A 77 1.34 -7.34 17.86
N PHE A 78 0.77 -7.87 18.95
CA PHE A 78 0.30 -7.06 20.07
C PHE A 78 1.40 -6.90 21.12
N ASP A 79 1.85 -5.66 21.32
CA ASP A 79 2.80 -5.34 22.41
C ASP A 79 2.07 -5.27 23.74
N LYS A 80 2.18 -6.33 24.55
CA LYS A 80 1.53 -6.46 25.86
C LYS A 80 1.98 -5.42 26.88
N ARG A 81 3.18 -4.81 26.70
CA ARG A 81 3.67 -3.79 27.64
C ARG A 81 3.10 -2.42 27.33
N LEU A 82 2.86 -2.15 26.05
CA LEU A 82 2.29 -0.89 25.58
C LEU A 82 0.77 -0.98 25.40
N GLU A 83 0.20 -2.19 25.54
CA GLU A 83 -1.21 -2.50 25.29
C GLU A 83 -1.67 -1.98 23.93
N LYS A 84 -0.83 -2.18 22.88
CA LYS A 84 -1.05 -1.68 21.53
C LYS A 84 -0.60 -2.68 20.47
N PHE A 85 -1.34 -2.69 19.38
CA PHE A 85 -0.89 -3.34 18.16
C PHE A 85 0.36 -2.64 17.62
N ASN A 86 1.39 -3.41 17.21
CA ASN A 86 2.67 -2.86 16.81
C ASN A 86 3.37 -3.76 15.78
N THR A 87 3.24 -3.43 14.50
CA THR A 87 3.86 -4.17 13.39
C THR A 87 5.31 -3.78 13.14
N LEU A 88 5.78 -2.65 13.68
CA LEU A 88 7.11 -2.10 13.37
C LEU A 88 8.27 -3.06 13.68
N PRO A 89 8.32 -3.77 14.83
CA PRO A 89 9.41 -4.70 15.11
C PRO A 89 9.49 -5.84 14.09
N GLU A 90 8.36 -6.40 13.69
CA GLU A 90 8.31 -7.48 12.71
C GLU A 90 8.69 -6.96 11.31
N PHE A 91 8.19 -5.79 10.91
CA PHE A 91 8.60 -5.14 9.66
C PHE A 91 10.13 -4.93 9.61
N LEU A 92 10.74 -4.36 10.66
CA LEU A 92 12.18 -4.12 10.70
C LEU A 92 13.00 -5.42 10.68
N LYS A 93 12.51 -6.48 11.30
CA LYS A 93 13.11 -7.82 11.24
C LYS A 93 13.10 -8.34 9.80
N ASN A 94 11.95 -8.28 9.12
CA ASN A 94 11.78 -8.72 7.73
C ASN A 94 12.64 -7.88 6.79
N LEU A 95 12.69 -6.57 6.97
CA LEU A 95 13.53 -5.67 6.20
C LEU A 95 15.03 -6.04 6.30
N ARG A 96 15.52 -6.28 7.50
CA ARG A 96 16.92 -6.69 7.73
C ARG A 96 17.24 -8.05 7.10
N SER A 97 16.34 -9.03 7.25
CA SER A 97 16.51 -10.40 6.74
C SER A 97 16.50 -10.48 5.22
N SER A 98 15.79 -9.55 4.54
CA SER A 98 15.61 -9.56 3.08
C SER A 98 16.84 -9.13 2.28
N ASN A 99 17.77 -8.38 2.87
CA ASN A 99 18.86 -7.69 2.17
C ASN A 99 18.38 -6.73 1.06
N LEU A 100 17.16 -6.17 1.22
CA LEU A 100 16.53 -5.22 0.28
C LEU A 100 16.46 -3.79 0.84
N GLY A 101 16.91 -3.58 2.09
CA GLY A 101 16.72 -2.32 2.82
C GLY A 101 17.26 -1.07 2.12
N LYS A 102 18.31 -1.19 1.28
CA LYS A 102 18.85 -0.05 0.52
C LYS A 102 17.87 0.49 -0.55
N HIS A 103 16.85 -0.27 -0.90
CA HIS A 103 15.83 0.10 -1.88
C HIS A 103 14.50 0.52 -1.24
N ILE A 104 14.43 0.58 0.11
CA ILE A 104 13.21 0.88 0.86
C ILE A 104 13.45 2.05 1.79
N ILE A 105 12.58 3.05 1.70
CA ILE A 105 12.56 4.21 2.59
C ILE A 105 11.25 4.15 3.40
N PRO A 106 11.30 3.64 4.64
CA PRO A 106 10.13 3.63 5.51
C PRO A 106 9.86 5.01 6.08
N ILE A 107 8.60 5.42 6.05
CA ILE A 107 8.09 6.67 6.65
C ILE A 107 7.13 6.27 7.77
N ILE A 108 7.60 6.33 9.01
CA ILE A 108 6.80 5.97 10.19
C ILE A 108 5.94 7.16 10.58
N SER A 109 4.74 7.23 10.01
CA SER A 109 3.82 8.34 10.17
C SER A 109 2.40 7.96 9.79
N LYS A 110 1.42 8.76 10.22
CA LYS A 110 0.09 8.72 9.60
C LYS A 110 0.21 9.22 8.16
N SER A 111 -0.53 8.59 7.26
CA SER A 111 -0.49 8.84 5.82
C SER A 111 -0.73 10.32 5.47
N PHE A 112 -1.78 10.92 6.03
CA PHE A 112 -2.07 12.34 5.84
C PHE A 112 -0.92 13.26 6.26
N GLU A 113 -0.24 12.99 7.38
CA GLU A 113 0.89 13.81 7.83
C GLU A 113 2.10 13.66 6.91
N ALA A 114 2.40 12.43 6.50
CA ALA A 114 3.47 12.16 5.55
C ALA A 114 3.25 12.88 4.21
N SER A 115 2.01 12.94 3.73
CA SER A 115 1.69 13.57 2.44
C SER A 115 2.03 15.06 2.40
N LYS A 116 2.01 15.78 3.54
CA LYS A 116 2.29 17.22 3.60
C LYS A 116 3.75 17.57 3.24
N THR A 117 4.67 16.66 3.49
CA THR A 117 6.10 16.88 3.30
C THR A 117 6.72 16.08 2.17
N PHE A 118 5.96 15.14 1.59
CA PHE A 118 6.43 14.30 0.51
C PHE A 118 6.48 15.09 -0.82
N SER A 119 7.67 15.16 -1.44
CA SER A 119 7.94 15.95 -2.63
C SER A 119 8.36 15.14 -3.86
N GLU A 120 8.57 13.83 -3.71
CA GLU A 120 8.98 12.97 -4.82
C GLU A 120 7.84 12.73 -5.81
N SER A 121 8.19 12.53 -7.08
CA SER A 121 7.23 12.11 -8.12
C SER A 121 6.84 10.65 -7.93
N ILE A 122 5.56 10.36 -7.90
CA ILE A 122 5.03 9.02 -7.71
C ILE A 122 4.66 8.44 -9.07
N SER A 123 5.34 7.36 -9.46
CA SER A 123 4.99 6.58 -10.67
C SER A 123 3.93 5.52 -10.38
N LEU A 124 3.90 4.97 -9.17
CA LEU A 124 2.89 4.03 -8.71
C LEU A 124 2.56 4.32 -7.25
N LEU A 125 1.31 4.67 -6.99
CA LEU A 125 0.73 4.74 -5.67
C LEU A 125 -0.04 3.44 -5.39
N PHE A 126 0.35 2.71 -4.36
CA PHE A 126 -0.37 1.54 -3.87
C PHE A 126 -1.05 1.87 -2.55
N ILE A 127 -2.38 1.78 -2.50
CA ILE A 127 -3.20 2.00 -1.29
C ILE A 127 -3.65 0.65 -0.76
N ASP A 128 -3.14 0.29 0.41
CA ASP A 128 -3.44 -0.93 1.17
C ASP A 128 -3.48 -0.61 2.67
N GLY A 129 -4.12 0.52 3.02
CA GLY A 129 -4.22 1.07 4.36
C GLY A 129 -5.47 0.61 5.11
N GLY A 130 -5.95 1.42 6.05
CA GLY A 130 -7.16 1.11 6.83
C GLY A 130 -8.43 1.10 5.98
N HIS A 131 -9.34 0.18 6.28
CA HIS A 131 -10.56 -0.07 5.52
C HIS A 131 -11.79 0.70 6.05
N SER A 132 -11.64 1.64 6.98
CA SER A 132 -12.74 2.58 7.27
C SER A 132 -12.90 3.56 6.11
N HIS A 133 -14.13 4.03 5.89
CA HIS A 133 -14.43 4.99 4.81
C HIS A 133 -13.58 6.26 4.93
N GLU A 134 -13.43 6.77 6.14
CA GLU A 134 -12.65 7.99 6.42
C GLU A 134 -11.16 7.77 6.11
N ALA A 135 -10.57 6.65 6.53
CA ALA A 135 -9.17 6.33 6.29
C ALA A 135 -8.89 6.19 4.79
N ALA A 136 -9.68 5.37 4.07
CA ALA A 136 -9.52 5.16 2.64
C ALA A 136 -9.65 6.45 1.83
N LEU A 137 -10.64 7.28 2.15
CA LEU A 137 -10.86 8.57 1.48
C LEU A 137 -9.75 9.57 1.79
N SER A 138 -9.25 9.59 3.04
CA SER A 138 -8.12 10.43 3.44
C SER A 138 -6.86 10.04 2.67
N ASP A 139 -6.54 8.75 2.55
CA ASP A 139 -5.40 8.26 1.80
C ASP A 139 -5.50 8.65 0.33
N TYR A 140 -6.60 8.35 -0.32
CA TYR A 140 -6.81 8.72 -1.72
C TYR A 140 -6.64 10.23 -1.96
N ASN A 141 -7.33 11.06 -1.18
CA ASN A 141 -7.31 12.51 -1.37
C ASN A 141 -5.95 13.15 -1.06
N SER A 142 -5.20 12.58 -0.13
CA SER A 142 -3.87 13.10 0.25
C SER A 142 -2.79 12.85 -0.81
N TRP A 143 -2.96 11.81 -1.64
CA TRP A 143 -1.89 11.33 -2.50
C TRP A 143 -2.18 11.34 -4.00
N LYS A 144 -3.47 11.32 -4.42
CA LYS A 144 -3.86 11.23 -5.85
C LYS A 144 -3.23 12.27 -6.77
N ASP A 145 -3.02 13.49 -6.25
CA ASP A 145 -2.48 14.61 -7.03
C ASP A 145 -0.94 14.59 -7.11
N LYS A 146 -0.28 13.71 -6.34
CA LYS A 146 1.17 13.49 -6.38
C LYS A 146 1.58 12.41 -7.40
N ILE A 147 0.62 11.70 -7.97
CA ILE A 147 0.86 10.74 -9.05
C ILE A 147 1.13 11.53 -10.32
N CYS A 148 2.28 11.26 -10.97
CA CYS A 148 2.62 11.89 -12.24
C CYS A 148 1.72 11.41 -13.39
N SER A 149 1.61 12.21 -14.47
CA SER A 149 0.90 11.77 -15.68
C SER A 149 1.51 10.47 -16.23
N GLY A 150 0.66 9.53 -16.58
CA GLY A 150 1.05 8.16 -16.98
C GLY A 150 1.35 7.21 -15.82
N GLY A 151 1.44 7.71 -14.58
CA GLY A 151 1.62 6.89 -13.38
C GLY A 151 0.36 6.12 -13.00
N LEU A 152 0.47 5.20 -12.06
CA LEU A 152 -0.59 4.29 -11.66
C LEU A 152 -1.09 4.56 -10.24
N LEU A 153 -2.40 4.51 -10.07
CA LEU A 153 -3.07 4.31 -8.80
C LEU A 153 -3.53 2.85 -8.72
N VAL A 154 -3.07 2.14 -7.71
CA VAL A 154 -3.47 0.74 -7.45
C VAL A 154 -4.06 0.68 -6.05
N ILE A 155 -5.27 0.14 -5.94
CA ILE A 155 -6.01 0.03 -4.68
C ILE A 155 -6.25 -1.45 -4.40
N HIS A 156 -5.88 -1.92 -3.20
CA HIS A 156 -6.13 -3.29 -2.75
C HIS A 156 -7.55 -3.45 -2.22
N ASP A 157 -8.01 -4.69 -2.14
CA ASP A 157 -9.34 -5.08 -1.61
C ASP A 157 -10.53 -4.39 -2.28
N VAL A 158 -10.41 -4.15 -3.59
CA VAL A 158 -11.52 -3.65 -4.41
C VAL A 158 -12.46 -4.78 -4.75
N PHE A 159 -13.60 -4.85 -4.04
CA PHE A 159 -14.66 -5.83 -4.24
C PHE A 159 -15.88 -5.16 -4.89
N PRO A 160 -16.15 -5.40 -6.20
CA PRO A 160 -17.34 -4.85 -6.88
C PRO A 160 -18.64 -5.30 -6.23
N ASN A 161 -18.72 -6.56 -5.82
CA ASN A 161 -19.87 -7.11 -5.14
C ASN A 161 -19.77 -6.89 -3.62
N PRO A 162 -20.76 -6.22 -2.98
CA PRO A 162 -20.73 -5.94 -1.54
C PRO A 162 -20.67 -7.18 -0.63
N GLN A 163 -21.00 -8.35 -1.16
CA GLN A 163 -20.97 -9.61 -0.39
C GLN A 163 -19.56 -10.23 -0.30
N ASP A 164 -18.62 -9.76 -1.14
CA ASP A 164 -17.28 -10.35 -1.23
C ASP A 164 -16.26 -9.69 -0.29
N GLY A 165 -16.56 -8.47 0.22
CA GLY A 165 -15.65 -7.75 1.11
C GLY A 165 -16.07 -6.33 1.43
N GLY A 166 -15.18 -5.60 2.11
CA GLY A 166 -15.40 -4.22 2.55
C GLY A 166 -15.62 -3.23 1.39
N ARG A 167 -16.38 -2.18 1.65
CA ARG A 167 -16.78 -1.20 0.63
C ARG A 167 -15.80 -0.06 0.39
N PRO A 168 -15.08 0.46 1.41
CA PRO A 168 -14.29 1.67 1.25
C PRO A 168 -13.26 1.65 0.11
N PRO A 169 -12.48 0.55 -0.11
CA PRO A 169 -11.58 0.47 -1.26
C PRO A 169 -12.29 0.55 -2.62
N PHE A 170 -13.48 -0.07 -2.75
CA PHE A 170 -14.28 0.03 -3.98
C PHE A 170 -14.87 1.44 -4.16
N GLU A 171 -15.21 2.14 -3.09
CA GLU A 171 -15.76 3.49 -3.15
C GLU A 171 -14.71 4.49 -3.67
N ILE A 172 -13.48 4.45 -3.14
CA ILE A 172 -12.39 5.31 -3.64
C ILE A 172 -11.99 4.94 -5.07
N TYR A 173 -12.00 3.67 -5.46
CA TYR A 173 -11.82 3.24 -6.84
C TYR A 173 -12.88 3.84 -7.77
N SER A 174 -14.15 3.78 -7.36
CA SER A 174 -15.27 4.36 -8.11
C SER A 174 -15.21 5.89 -8.17
N GLU A 175 -14.75 6.56 -7.12
CA GLU A 175 -14.53 8.00 -7.11
C GLU A 175 -13.42 8.38 -8.09
N ALA A 176 -12.31 7.65 -8.09
CA ALA A 176 -11.21 7.87 -9.01
C ALA A 176 -11.65 7.73 -10.48
N GLN A 177 -12.45 6.71 -10.81
CA GLN A 177 -13.05 6.54 -12.14
C GLN A 177 -13.91 7.75 -12.56
N LYS A 178 -14.75 8.26 -11.65
CA LYS A 178 -15.65 9.40 -11.92
C LYS A 178 -14.91 10.74 -12.02
N SER A 179 -13.72 10.86 -11.43
CA SER A 179 -12.95 12.12 -11.37
C SER A 179 -12.46 12.61 -12.72
N LYS A 180 -12.45 11.76 -13.76
CA LYS A 180 -11.85 11.98 -15.08
C LYS A 180 -10.36 12.32 -15.05
N GLN A 181 -9.70 12.11 -13.92
CA GLN A 181 -8.25 12.27 -13.79
C GLN A 181 -7.50 10.97 -14.05
N PHE A 182 -8.26 9.86 -14.15
CA PHE A 182 -7.70 8.52 -14.33
C PHE A 182 -8.44 7.77 -15.43
N GLU A 183 -7.68 7.04 -16.23
CA GLU A 183 -8.14 5.97 -17.12
C GLU A 183 -8.28 4.69 -16.33
N ASP A 184 -9.43 4.02 -16.43
CA ASP A 184 -9.66 2.74 -15.75
C ASP A 184 -9.00 1.59 -16.54
N LEU A 185 -8.10 0.86 -15.90
CA LEU A 185 -7.45 -0.33 -16.46
C LEU A 185 -8.08 -1.63 -15.94
N GLY A 186 -9.13 -1.53 -15.13
CA GLY A 186 -9.89 -2.66 -14.58
C GLY A 186 -9.37 -3.20 -13.26
N ILE A 187 -9.97 -4.31 -12.85
CA ILE A 187 -9.67 -4.97 -11.57
C ILE A 187 -8.98 -6.31 -11.87
N TYR A 188 -7.80 -6.52 -11.26
CA TYR A 188 -7.09 -7.79 -11.29
C TYR A 188 -7.16 -8.44 -9.90
N LYS A 189 -7.91 -9.51 -9.75
CA LYS A 189 -8.21 -10.08 -8.44
C LYS A 189 -8.95 -9.07 -7.57
N THR A 190 -8.28 -8.54 -6.54
CA THR A 190 -8.78 -7.44 -5.70
C THR A 190 -8.05 -6.12 -5.95
N LEU A 191 -7.10 -6.07 -6.90
CA LEU A 191 -6.37 -4.85 -7.25
C LEU A 191 -7.19 -4.02 -8.25
N GLY A 192 -7.74 -2.89 -7.83
CA GLY A 192 -8.28 -1.86 -8.72
C GLY A 192 -7.13 -1.05 -9.31
N ILE A 193 -7.02 -0.97 -10.64
CA ILE A 193 -5.87 -0.38 -11.34
C ILE A 193 -6.36 0.77 -12.20
N LEU A 194 -5.80 1.96 -11.97
CA LEU A 194 -6.12 3.17 -12.73
C LEU A 194 -4.82 3.87 -13.16
N LYS A 195 -4.85 4.54 -14.32
CA LYS A 195 -3.72 5.28 -14.87
C LYS A 195 -4.01 6.78 -14.84
N LYS A 196 -3.11 7.58 -14.29
CA LYS A 196 -3.21 9.05 -14.28
C LYS A 196 -3.12 9.60 -15.70
N ILE A 197 -4.10 10.42 -16.11
CA ILE A 197 -4.17 11.10 -17.41
C ILE A 197 -3.21 12.29 -17.45
#